data_a94fb473ccc31161f3e3eb4ba375a26c
#
_entry.id   a94fb473ccc31161f3e3eb4ba375a26c
#
_cell.length_a   1.000
_cell.length_b   1.000
_cell.length_c   1.000
_cell.angle_alpha   90.00
_cell.angle_beta   90.00
_cell.angle_gamma   90.00
#
_symmetry.space_group_name_H-M   'P 1'
#
loop_
_entity.id
_entity.type
_entity.pdbx_description
1 polymer ?
#
loop_
_entity_poly.entity_id
_entity_poly.type
_entity_poly.pdbx_seq_one_letter_code
_entity_poly.pdbx_strand_id
1 'polypeptide(L)'
;VPGLSDGGAHAKFLTAGCYPTYFLATLCRDNNVMSLEKAHWKLSAYPAQVAGIRDRGHLTEGYGADIVIYDLDELEIFPMERLHDFPANDWRLVQKAKGYNYIIVNGEVTFKDGECSNETPGLFLRNGSAKGKKVNLKTVDAA
;
A
#
# COMPACT_ATOMS: atom_id res chain seq x y z
N VAL A 1 8.57 -1.16 -16.70
CA VAL A 1 9.46 -1.39 -15.55
C VAL A 1 8.66 -1.08 -14.31
N PRO A 2 8.64 -1.97 -13.28
CA PRO A 2 8.11 -1.64 -11.97
C PRO A 2 8.92 -0.52 -11.33
N GLY A 3 8.26 0.31 -10.54
CA GLY A 3 8.89 1.30 -9.68
C GLY A 3 8.74 0.94 -8.21
N LEU A 4 9.30 1.74 -7.34
CA LEU A 4 9.14 1.63 -5.89
C LEU A 4 9.06 3.03 -5.27
N SER A 5 8.56 3.10 -4.04
CA SER A 5 8.42 4.37 -3.31
C SER A 5 9.71 4.87 -2.70
N ASP A 6 10.70 3.98 -2.51
CA ASP A 6 11.89 4.23 -1.68
C ASP A 6 11.56 4.76 -0.26
N GLY A 7 10.31 4.55 0.16
CA GLY A 7 9.81 4.95 1.47
C GLY A 7 10.37 4.03 2.56
N GLY A 8 10.97 4.60 3.59
CA GLY A 8 11.48 3.88 4.76
C GLY A 8 12.99 3.81 4.88
N ALA A 9 13.74 3.79 3.79
CA ALA A 9 15.21 3.71 3.85
C ALA A 9 15.84 5.01 4.38
N HIS A 10 15.31 6.16 4.01
CA HIS A 10 15.85 7.48 4.33
C HIS A 10 14.77 8.43 4.88
N ALA A 11 13.99 7.96 5.84
CA ALA A 11 12.83 8.69 6.36
C ALA A 11 13.13 10.08 6.95
N LYS A 12 14.40 10.42 7.20
CA LYS A 12 14.82 11.77 7.61
C LYS A 12 15.06 12.73 6.43
N PHE A 13 15.23 12.22 5.22
CA PHE A 13 15.52 13.04 4.04
C PHE A 13 14.38 13.01 3.03
N LEU A 14 13.70 11.87 2.94
CA LEU A 14 12.75 11.58 1.89
C LEU A 14 11.56 10.80 2.48
N THR A 15 10.38 11.13 2.04
CA THR A 15 9.21 10.26 2.17
C THR A 15 8.43 10.29 0.87
N ALA A 16 8.38 9.16 0.18
CA ALA A 16 7.65 9.00 -1.08
C ALA A 16 6.53 7.94 -0.95
N GLY A 17 6.11 7.64 0.29
CA GLY A 17 5.06 6.65 0.57
C GLY A 17 3.72 6.96 -0.10
N CYS A 18 3.43 8.24 -0.36
CA CYS A 18 2.21 8.69 -1.03
C CYS A 18 2.29 8.64 -2.57
N TYR A 19 3.31 8.01 -3.17
CA TYR A 19 3.42 7.95 -4.63
C TYR A 19 2.20 7.32 -5.33
N PRO A 20 1.47 6.32 -4.77
CA PRO A 20 0.26 5.82 -5.41
C PRO A 20 -0.84 6.89 -5.48
N THR A 21 -1.00 7.70 -4.42
CA THR A 21 -1.94 8.82 -4.42
C THR A 21 -1.56 9.87 -5.45
N TYR A 22 -0.27 10.25 -5.52
CA TYR A 22 0.24 11.15 -6.56
C TYR A 22 -0.04 10.61 -7.97
N PHE A 23 0.15 9.31 -8.16
CA PHE A 23 -0.06 8.66 -9.44
C PHE A 23 -1.54 8.74 -9.87
N LEU A 24 -2.47 8.46 -8.96
CA LEU A 24 -3.91 8.49 -9.24
C LEU A 24 -4.45 9.93 -9.34
N ALA A 25 -4.15 10.77 -8.37
CA ALA A 25 -4.66 12.14 -8.34
C ALA A 25 -3.97 13.01 -9.40
N THR A 26 -2.66 13.18 -9.32
CA THR A 26 -1.94 14.15 -10.15
C THR A 26 -1.77 13.66 -11.59
N LEU A 27 -1.31 12.42 -11.81
CA LEU A 27 -1.04 11.95 -13.18
C LEU A 27 -2.31 11.53 -13.93
N CYS A 28 -3.28 10.92 -13.25
CA CYS A 28 -4.51 10.47 -13.92
C CYS A 28 -5.61 11.54 -13.88
N ARG A 29 -6.08 11.93 -12.68
CA ARG A 29 -7.19 12.85 -12.52
C ARG A 29 -6.86 14.24 -13.08
N ASP A 30 -5.78 14.86 -12.58
CA ASP A 30 -5.50 16.29 -12.84
C ASP A 30 -4.86 16.53 -14.21
N ASN A 31 -3.91 15.68 -14.61
CA ASN A 31 -3.12 15.88 -15.83
C ASN A 31 -3.48 14.92 -16.98
N ASN A 32 -4.35 13.94 -16.73
CA ASN A 32 -4.80 12.98 -17.77
C ASN A 32 -3.65 12.32 -18.58
N VAL A 33 -2.54 12.03 -17.89
CA VAL A 33 -1.34 11.42 -18.50
C VAL A 33 -1.61 9.98 -18.94
N MET A 34 -2.50 9.29 -18.23
CA MET A 34 -2.95 7.94 -18.56
C MET A 34 -4.35 7.68 -18.02
N SER A 35 -5.02 6.65 -18.54
CA SER A 35 -6.31 6.22 -18.01
C SER A 35 -6.19 5.62 -16.62
N LEU A 36 -7.28 5.67 -15.85
CA LEU A 36 -7.36 5.13 -14.50
C LEU A 36 -7.11 3.62 -14.48
N GLU A 37 -7.65 2.88 -15.44
CA GLU A 37 -7.44 1.43 -15.58
C GLU A 37 -5.97 1.09 -15.77
N LYS A 38 -5.27 1.86 -16.60
CA LYS A 38 -3.83 1.69 -16.82
C LYS A 38 -3.02 2.02 -15.57
N ALA A 39 -3.44 3.01 -14.80
CA ALA A 39 -2.83 3.35 -13.53
C ALA A 39 -2.98 2.21 -12.52
N HIS A 40 -4.18 1.67 -12.37
CA HIS A 40 -4.44 0.52 -11.51
C HIS A 40 -3.64 -0.71 -11.93
N TRP A 41 -3.60 -1.00 -13.23
CA TRP A 41 -2.76 -2.09 -13.72
C TRP A 41 -1.29 -1.91 -13.33
N LYS A 42 -0.75 -0.70 -13.46
CA LYS A 42 0.64 -0.39 -13.09
C LYS A 42 0.92 -0.44 -11.59
N LEU A 43 -0.05 -0.08 -10.77
CA LEU A 43 0.10 -0.04 -9.30
C LEU A 43 -0.18 -1.40 -8.65
N SER A 44 -0.89 -2.30 -9.31
CA SER A 44 -1.39 -3.53 -8.70
C SER A 44 -1.03 -4.77 -9.52
N ALA A 45 -1.70 -5.01 -10.65
CA ALA A 45 -1.58 -6.24 -11.42
C ALA A 45 -0.17 -6.47 -11.97
N TYR A 46 0.42 -5.45 -12.56
CA TYR A 46 1.74 -5.56 -13.16
C TYR A 46 2.85 -5.84 -12.14
N PRO A 47 2.95 -5.15 -10.98
CA PRO A 47 3.91 -5.52 -9.95
C PRO A 47 3.70 -6.94 -9.40
N ALA A 48 2.46 -7.36 -9.19
CA ALA A 48 2.16 -8.73 -8.75
C ALA A 48 2.65 -9.77 -9.76
N GLN A 49 2.41 -9.54 -11.05
CA GLN A 49 2.87 -10.41 -12.13
C GLN A 49 4.41 -10.50 -12.19
N VAL A 50 5.09 -9.36 -12.10
CA VAL A 50 6.57 -9.30 -12.12
C VAL A 50 7.17 -9.99 -10.89
N ALA A 51 6.53 -9.85 -9.73
CA ALA A 51 6.94 -10.53 -8.50
C ALA A 51 6.58 -12.02 -8.47
N GLY A 52 5.85 -12.53 -9.47
CA GLY A 52 5.41 -13.93 -9.51
C GLY A 52 4.30 -14.26 -8.51
N ILE A 53 3.56 -13.26 -8.04
CA ILE A 53 2.39 -13.42 -7.16
C ILE A 53 1.18 -13.69 -8.04
N ARG A 54 0.53 -14.86 -7.87
CA ARG A 54 -0.45 -15.35 -8.84
C ARG A 54 -1.90 -15.08 -8.48
N ASP A 55 -2.19 -14.83 -7.20
CA ASP A 55 -3.54 -14.68 -6.66
C ASP A 55 -3.79 -13.30 -6.04
N ARG A 56 -3.08 -12.30 -6.53
CA ARG A 56 -3.19 -10.90 -6.10
C ARG A 56 -3.14 -9.96 -7.30
N GLY A 57 -3.49 -8.70 -7.05
CA GLY A 57 -3.36 -7.63 -8.03
C GLY A 57 -4.54 -7.45 -8.96
N HIS A 58 -5.55 -8.33 -8.89
CA HIS A 58 -6.79 -8.29 -9.66
C HIS A 58 -8.00 -8.57 -8.77
N LEU A 59 -9.12 -7.95 -9.06
CA LEU A 59 -10.43 -8.30 -8.50
C LEU A 59 -11.00 -9.47 -9.32
N THR A 60 -10.64 -10.69 -8.92
CA THR A 60 -11.01 -11.92 -9.58
C THR A 60 -11.49 -12.93 -8.55
N GLU A 61 -12.57 -13.66 -8.87
CA GLU A 61 -13.10 -14.71 -8.01
C GLU A 61 -12.02 -15.75 -7.68
N GLY A 62 -11.89 -16.09 -6.40
CA GLY A 62 -10.87 -17.02 -5.90
C GLY A 62 -9.52 -16.39 -5.57
N TYR A 63 -9.32 -15.09 -5.88
CA TYR A 63 -8.13 -14.35 -5.46
C TYR A 63 -8.27 -13.86 -4.02
N GLY A 64 -7.14 -13.51 -3.40
CA GLY A 64 -7.15 -12.86 -2.10
C GLY A 64 -7.81 -11.49 -2.17
N ALA A 65 -8.68 -11.20 -1.21
CA ALA A 65 -9.42 -9.96 -1.15
C ALA A 65 -8.55 -8.83 -0.57
N ASP A 66 -7.56 -8.39 -1.35
CA ASP A 66 -6.75 -7.20 -1.08
C ASP A 66 -7.33 -6.05 -1.91
N ILE A 67 -8.10 -5.18 -1.26
CA ILE A 67 -8.96 -4.19 -1.92
C ILE A 67 -8.73 -2.83 -1.31
N VAL A 68 -8.62 -1.81 -2.15
CA VAL A 68 -8.63 -0.41 -1.76
C VAL A 68 -9.90 0.24 -2.31
N ILE A 69 -10.67 0.88 -1.43
CA ILE A 69 -11.85 1.66 -1.78
C ILE A 69 -11.53 3.13 -1.52
N TYR A 70 -11.65 3.96 -2.53
CA TYR A 70 -11.30 5.37 -2.45
C TYR A 70 -12.22 6.22 -3.34
N ASP A 71 -12.30 7.51 -3.04
CA ASP A 71 -12.92 8.51 -3.88
C ASP A 71 -11.84 9.25 -4.67
N LEU A 72 -11.88 9.14 -6.01
CA LEU A 72 -10.86 9.75 -6.87
C LEU A 72 -10.83 11.27 -6.74
N ASP A 73 -11.99 11.91 -6.60
CA ASP A 73 -12.11 13.36 -6.52
C ASP A 73 -11.57 13.89 -5.19
N GLU A 74 -11.66 13.09 -4.12
CA GLU A 74 -11.18 13.42 -2.78
C GLU A 74 -9.71 13.07 -2.53
N LEU A 75 -9.05 12.35 -3.46
CA LEU A 75 -7.64 11.98 -3.29
C LEU A 75 -6.76 13.23 -3.22
N GLU A 76 -6.08 13.40 -2.10
CA GLU A 76 -5.15 14.50 -1.85
C GLU A 76 -3.97 14.04 -0.99
N ILE A 77 -2.80 14.61 -1.23
CA ILE A 77 -1.60 14.40 -0.45
C ILE A 77 -1.39 15.62 0.45
N PHE A 78 -1.26 15.40 1.74
CA PHE A 78 -0.94 16.45 2.69
C PHE A 78 0.54 16.82 2.65
N PRO A 79 0.92 18.01 3.14
CA PRO A 79 2.33 18.37 3.34
C PRO A 79 3.08 17.35 4.20
N MET A 80 4.38 17.22 3.97
CA MET A 80 5.25 16.42 4.83
C MET A 80 5.32 17.03 6.23
N GLU A 81 5.27 16.19 7.24
CA GLU A 81 5.42 16.57 8.64
C GLU A 81 6.52 15.75 9.32
N ARG A 82 7.07 16.32 10.39
CA ARG A 82 8.07 15.65 11.21
C ARG A 82 7.36 14.99 12.39
N LEU A 83 7.54 13.68 12.55
CA LEU A 83 7.00 12.92 13.67
C LEU A 83 8.14 12.37 14.52
N HIS A 84 8.02 12.51 15.84
CA HIS A 84 8.98 12.00 16.82
C HIS A 84 8.45 10.73 17.47
N ASP A 85 8.56 9.59 16.75
CA ASP A 85 8.05 8.28 17.17
C ASP A 85 9.11 7.18 17.17
N PHE A 86 10.37 7.56 16.99
CA PHE A 86 11.49 6.63 17.10
C PHE A 86 12.06 6.60 18.55
N PRO A 87 12.76 5.51 18.91
CA PRO A 87 13.47 5.44 20.19
C PRO A 87 14.36 6.65 20.45
N ALA A 88 14.52 7.02 21.71
CA ALA A 88 15.25 8.22 22.14
C ALA A 88 14.67 9.55 21.61
N ASN A 89 13.36 9.59 21.33
CA ASN A 89 12.67 10.74 20.77
C ASN A 89 13.24 11.20 19.42
N ASP A 90 13.84 10.28 18.67
CA ASP A 90 14.31 10.58 17.32
C ASP A 90 13.14 10.74 16.35
N TRP A 91 13.36 11.38 15.22
CA TRP A 91 12.31 11.81 14.31
C TRP A 91 12.42 11.19 12.91
N ARG A 92 11.31 11.17 12.23
CA ARG A 92 11.22 10.86 10.81
C ARG A 92 10.24 11.79 10.09
N LEU A 93 10.35 11.87 8.77
CA LEU A 93 9.34 12.49 7.94
C LEU A 93 8.19 11.50 7.70
N VAL A 94 6.98 12.01 7.80
CA VAL A 94 5.76 11.29 7.41
C VAL A 94 4.95 12.16 6.46
N GLN A 95 4.15 11.50 5.63
CA GLN A 95 3.24 12.18 4.72
C GLN A 95 1.94 11.39 4.66
N LYS A 96 0.84 12.07 4.89
CA LYS A 96 -0.50 11.49 4.88
C LYS A 96 -1.21 11.80 3.58
N ALA A 97 -2.24 11.02 3.29
CA ALA A 97 -3.16 11.25 2.19
C ALA A 97 -4.60 11.08 2.68
N LYS A 98 -5.57 11.68 2.00
CA LYS A 98 -7.00 11.46 2.20
C LYS A 98 -7.68 10.90 0.95
N GLY A 99 -8.97 10.60 1.06
CA GLY A 99 -9.79 10.05 -0.02
C GLY A 99 -9.86 8.52 -0.02
N TYR A 100 -9.22 7.87 0.94
CA TYR A 100 -9.30 6.41 1.12
C TYR A 100 -10.35 6.06 2.17
N ASN A 101 -11.43 5.40 1.73
CA ASN A 101 -12.52 4.97 2.61
C ASN A 101 -12.17 3.67 3.33
N TYR A 102 -11.66 2.67 2.58
CA TYR A 102 -11.26 1.37 3.15
C TYR A 102 -10.00 0.83 2.51
N ILE A 103 -9.17 0.19 3.34
CA ILE A 103 -8.11 -0.71 2.91
C ILE A 103 -8.40 -2.07 3.52
N ILE A 104 -8.53 -3.08 2.67
CA ILE A 104 -8.90 -4.45 3.02
C ILE A 104 -7.73 -5.35 2.62
N VAL A 105 -7.32 -6.22 3.52
CA VAL A 105 -6.26 -7.21 3.28
C VAL A 105 -6.79 -8.60 3.62
N ASN A 106 -6.75 -9.53 2.67
CA ASN A 106 -7.31 -10.89 2.82
C ASN A 106 -8.75 -10.90 3.35
N GLY A 107 -9.57 -9.90 2.97
CA GLY A 107 -10.97 -9.79 3.36
C GLY A 107 -11.23 -9.07 4.70
N GLU A 108 -10.19 -8.69 5.45
CA GLU A 108 -10.32 -7.96 6.70
C GLU A 108 -10.00 -6.48 6.52
N VAL A 109 -10.81 -5.60 7.10
CA VAL A 109 -10.59 -4.14 7.05
C VAL A 109 -9.40 -3.78 7.95
N THR A 110 -8.32 -3.30 7.34
CA THR A 110 -7.12 -2.85 8.06
C THR A 110 -7.08 -1.34 8.29
N PHE A 111 -7.73 -0.57 7.41
CA PHE A 111 -7.92 0.88 7.56
C PHE A 111 -9.35 1.25 7.15
N LYS A 112 -9.92 2.20 7.87
CA LYS A 112 -11.18 2.86 7.56
C LYS A 112 -11.00 4.36 7.75
N ASP A 113 -11.30 5.15 6.72
CA ASP A 113 -11.23 6.61 6.73
C ASP A 113 -9.89 7.16 7.27
N GLY A 114 -8.78 6.46 6.97
CA GLY A 114 -7.43 6.81 7.41
C GLY A 114 -7.03 6.25 8.78
N GLU A 115 -7.96 5.65 9.54
CA GLU A 115 -7.71 5.09 10.86
C GLU A 115 -7.38 3.59 10.78
N CYS A 116 -6.29 3.17 11.44
CA CYS A 116 -5.86 1.77 11.50
C CYS A 116 -6.76 0.96 12.45
N SER A 117 -7.26 -0.19 11.99
CA SER A 117 -8.05 -1.11 12.82
C SER A 117 -7.22 -1.94 13.79
N ASN A 118 -5.89 -1.97 13.63
CA ASN A 118 -4.94 -2.87 14.30
C ASN A 118 -5.10 -4.35 13.95
N GLU A 119 -5.92 -4.69 12.96
CA GLU A 119 -5.99 -6.05 12.41
C GLU A 119 -4.74 -6.39 11.62
N THR A 120 -4.25 -7.62 11.74
CA THR A 120 -3.03 -8.10 11.07
C THR A 120 -3.30 -9.35 10.21
N PRO A 121 -4.15 -9.25 9.17
CA PRO A 121 -4.54 -10.39 8.35
C PRO A 121 -3.49 -10.75 7.27
N GLY A 122 -2.34 -10.09 7.27
CA GLY A 122 -1.28 -10.29 6.29
C GLY A 122 -0.80 -11.74 6.24
N LEU A 123 -0.46 -12.22 5.03
CA LEU A 123 0.08 -13.54 4.77
C LEU A 123 1.46 -13.43 4.14
N PHE A 124 2.36 -14.34 4.47
CA PHE A 124 3.63 -14.47 3.77
C PHE A 124 3.39 -15.12 2.40
N LEU A 125 3.60 -14.37 1.33
CA LEU A 125 3.44 -14.82 -0.04
C LEU A 125 4.79 -15.27 -0.60
N ARG A 126 4.89 -16.54 -1.00
CA ARG A 126 6.07 -17.05 -1.70
C ARG A 126 5.93 -16.84 -3.21
N ASN A 127 7.02 -16.46 -3.85
CA ASN A 127 7.06 -16.40 -5.32
C ASN A 127 6.59 -17.72 -5.94
N GLY A 128 5.69 -17.63 -6.93
CA GLY A 128 5.15 -18.78 -7.63
C GLY A 128 4.07 -19.58 -6.90
N SER A 129 3.74 -19.25 -5.63
CA SER A 129 2.63 -19.90 -4.93
C SER A 129 1.33 -19.13 -5.13
N ALA A 130 0.22 -19.88 -5.25
CA ALA A 130 -1.12 -19.32 -5.38
C ALA A 130 -1.84 -19.11 -4.04
N LYS A 131 -1.18 -19.39 -2.92
CA LYS A 131 -1.77 -19.20 -1.56
C LYS A 131 -0.69 -18.78 -0.59
N GLY A 132 -0.91 -17.67 0.09
CA GLY A 132 -0.09 -17.24 1.21
C GLY A 132 -0.20 -18.18 2.41
N LYS A 133 0.79 -18.14 3.28
CA LYS A 133 0.76 -18.83 4.57
C LYS A 133 0.75 -17.79 5.70
N LYS A 134 -0.15 -17.98 6.66
CA LYS A 134 -0.12 -17.19 7.89
C LYS A 134 1.18 -17.50 8.66
N VAL A 135 1.96 -16.47 8.95
CA VAL A 135 3.19 -16.59 9.76
C VAL A 135 2.79 -16.42 11.21
N ASN A 136 3.05 -17.42 12.02
CA ASN A 136 2.84 -17.33 13.48
C ASN A 136 4.09 -16.68 14.11
N LEU A 137 4.03 -15.39 14.39
CA LEU A 137 5.15 -14.62 14.96
C LEU A 137 5.54 -15.06 16.37
N LYS A 138 4.71 -15.86 17.07
CA LYS A 138 5.03 -16.36 18.41
C LYS A 138 6.15 -17.39 18.46
N THR A 139 6.64 -17.87 17.33
CA THR A 139 7.74 -18.86 17.24
C THR A 139 9.09 -18.26 16.89
N VAL A 140 9.21 -16.94 16.79
CA VAL A 140 10.47 -16.27 16.39
C VAL A 140 11.32 -15.88 17.62
N ASP A 141 10.77 -15.92 18.83
CA ASP A 141 11.47 -15.52 20.07
C ASP A 141 12.27 -16.66 20.74
N ALA A 142 12.50 -17.76 20.02
CA ALA A 142 13.20 -18.93 20.55
C ALA A 142 14.34 -19.42 19.62
N ALA A 143 15.27 -18.52 19.31
CA ALA A 143 16.56 -18.91 18.72
C ALA A 143 17.67 -17.94 19.13
#